data_3ca8849bae86c530ba9fcb38562b1863
#
_entry.id   3ca8849bae86c530ba9fcb38562b1863
#
_cell.length_a   1.000
_cell.length_b   1.000
_cell.length_c   1.000
_cell.angle_alpha   90.00
_cell.angle_beta   90.00
_cell.angle_gamma   90.00
#
_symmetry.space_group_name_H-M   'P 1'
#
loop_
_entity.id
_entity.type
_entity.pdbx_description
1 polymer ?
#
loop_
_entity_poly.entity_id
_entity_poly.type
_entity_poly.pdbx_seq_one_letter_code
_entity_poly.pdbx_strand_id
1 'polypeptide(L)'
;MTATPLQVVNVAKLGTSANATIIQWHVVAMFLPSFFTGNLIARFGTARVLWAGVLFYLATIILALAADGFWLYWFALVTLGLGWNFLYIGGSSLIARVAEPIERGRVQGFGDLMTTTTVAIASLTAGAVHSQYGWEMMSQVAILPVGVVVLALLWLAITQRSRGAVTP
;
A
#
# COMPACT_ATOMS: atom_id res chain seq x y z
N MET A 1 -3.98 -4.02 -9.11
CA MET A 1 -5.40 -4.06 -9.49
C MET A 1 -5.65 -4.73 -10.85
N THR A 2 -4.82 -4.52 -11.84
CA THR A 2 -5.02 -5.06 -13.21
C THR A 2 -5.04 -6.59 -13.26
N ALA A 3 -4.22 -7.26 -12.46
CA ALA A 3 -4.16 -8.73 -12.42
C ALA A 3 -5.28 -9.40 -11.60
N THR A 4 -5.88 -8.69 -10.65
CA THR A 4 -6.95 -9.24 -9.82
C THR A 4 -8.17 -9.70 -10.62
N PRO A 5 -8.70 -8.93 -11.60
CA PRO A 5 -9.78 -9.40 -12.46
C PRO A 5 -9.40 -10.66 -13.25
N LEU A 6 -8.16 -10.73 -13.75
CA LEU A 6 -7.68 -11.90 -14.48
C LEU A 6 -7.67 -13.14 -13.58
N GLN A 7 -7.20 -12.99 -12.36
CA GLN A 7 -7.16 -14.09 -11.38
C GLN A 7 -8.57 -14.51 -10.93
N VAL A 8 -9.39 -13.55 -10.49
CA VAL A 8 -10.72 -13.82 -9.90
C VAL A 8 -11.70 -14.36 -10.93
N VAL A 9 -11.71 -13.80 -12.14
CA VAL A 9 -12.68 -14.18 -13.18
C VAL A 9 -12.20 -15.39 -13.97
N ASN A 10 -10.94 -15.40 -14.43
CA ASN A 10 -10.46 -16.39 -15.39
C ASN A 10 -9.89 -17.64 -14.71
N VAL A 11 -9.22 -17.50 -13.56
CA VAL A 11 -8.58 -18.61 -12.87
C VAL A 11 -9.48 -19.17 -11.77
N ALA A 12 -9.89 -18.34 -10.82
CA ALA A 12 -10.75 -18.74 -9.71
C ALA A 12 -12.23 -18.93 -10.11
N LYS A 13 -12.62 -18.48 -11.31
CA LYS A 13 -13.98 -18.64 -11.90
C LYS A 13 -15.12 -18.15 -10.99
N LEU A 14 -14.84 -17.13 -10.15
CA LEU A 14 -15.83 -16.57 -9.23
C LEU A 14 -16.84 -15.63 -9.91
N GLY A 15 -16.61 -15.29 -11.19
CA GLY A 15 -17.48 -14.44 -11.99
C GLY A 15 -17.23 -12.95 -11.85
N THR A 16 -17.80 -12.18 -12.77
CA THR A 16 -17.61 -10.73 -12.87
C THR A 16 -18.24 -9.95 -11.71
N SER A 17 -19.36 -10.41 -11.19
CA SER A 17 -20.07 -9.79 -10.05
C SER A 17 -19.22 -9.88 -8.78
N ALA A 18 -18.64 -11.05 -8.48
CA ALA A 18 -17.73 -11.21 -7.35
C ALA A 18 -16.50 -10.30 -7.48
N ASN A 19 -15.90 -10.25 -8.67
CA ASN A 19 -14.77 -9.36 -8.94
C ASN A 19 -15.13 -7.89 -8.74
N ALA A 20 -16.29 -7.45 -9.22
CA ALA A 20 -16.76 -6.07 -9.04
C ALA A 20 -16.89 -5.72 -7.54
N THR A 21 -17.48 -6.61 -6.74
CA THR A 21 -17.63 -6.43 -5.29
C THR A 21 -16.27 -6.34 -4.61
N ILE A 22 -15.33 -7.22 -4.94
CA ILE A 22 -13.97 -7.23 -4.37
C ILE A 22 -13.25 -5.89 -4.65
N ILE A 23 -13.30 -5.43 -5.92
CA ILE A 23 -12.66 -4.16 -6.32
C ILE A 23 -13.35 -2.97 -5.65
N GLN A 24 -14.68 -2.96 -5.57
CA GLN A 24 -15.43 -1.90 -4.92
C GLN A 24 -15.01 -1.72 -3.45
N TRP A 25 -14.94 -2.80 -2.68
CA TRP A 25 -14.51 -2.75 -1.30
C TRP A 25 -13.05 -2.38 -1.13
N HIS A 26 -12.18 -2.77 -2.07
CA HIS A 26 -10.81 -2.30 -2.09
C HIS A 26 -10.74 -0.77 -2.24
N VAL A 27 -11.50 -0.19 -3.18
CA VAL A 27 -11.56 1.27 -3.37
C VAL A 27 -12.12 1.97 -2.12
N VAL A 28 -13.17 1.42 -1.52
CA VAL A 28 -13.70 1.92 -0.24
C VAL A 28 -12.61 1.91 0.84
N ALA A 29 -11.85 0.82 0.96
CA ALA A 29 -10.77 0.70 1.92
C ALA A 29 -9.58 1.64 1.65
N MET A 30 -9.36 2.03 0.38
CA MET A 30 -8.35 3.05 0.02
C MET A 30 -8.74 4.46 0.48
N PHE A 31 -10.02 4.84 0.39
CA PHE A 31 -10.42 6.23 0.56
C PHE A 31 -11.20 6.51 1.86
N LEU A 32 -12.08 5.60 2.29
CA LEU A 32 -12.89 5.82 3.49
C LEU A 32 -12.06 6.09 4.75
N PRO A 33 -10.95 5.38 5.04
CA PRO A 33 -10.15 5.64 6.22
C PRO A 33 -9.47 7.01 6.22
N SER A 34 -9.34 7.67 5.07
CA SER A 34 -8.70 9.00 4.96
C SER A 34 -9.34 10.05 5.88
N PHE A 35 -10.65 9.93 6.14
CA PHE A 35 -11.36 10.79 7.08
C PHE A 35 -10.83 10.67 8.51
N PHE A 36 -10.24 9.54 8.88
CA PHE A 36 -9.77 9.23 10.22
C PHE A 36 -8.26 9.13 10.33
N THR A 37 -7.56 8.84 9.22
CA THR A 37 -6.11 8.62 9.21
C THR A 37 -5.34 9.85 9.70
N GLY A 38 -5.80 11.06 9.40
CA GLY A 38 -5.23 12.29 9.93
C GLY A 38 -5.30 12.36 11.47
N ASN A 39 -6.43 11.98 12.05
CA ASN A 39 -6.61 11.92 13.50
C ASN A 39 -5.76 10.81 14.14
N LEU A 40 -5.61 9.66 13.47
CA LEU A 40 -4.72 8.58 13.92
C LEU A 40 -3.26 9.05 13.93
N ILE A 41 -2.82 9.79 12.92
CA ILE A 41 -1.48 10.38 12.86
C ILE A 41 -1.28 11.40 13.98
N ALA A 42 -2.27 12.25 14.25
CA ALA A 42 -2.22 13.23 15.33
C ALA A 42 -2.14 12.58 16.72
N ARG A 43 -2.87 11.47 16.91
CA ARG A 43 -2.95 10.78 18.21
C ARG A 43 -1.79 9.82 18.46
N PHE A 44 -1.39 9.04 17.46
CA PHE A 44 -0.43 7.95 17.61
C PHE A 44 0.94 8.25 16.98
N GLY A 45 1.03 9.30 16.18
CA GLY A 45 2.22 9.67 15.43
C GLY A 45 2.33 8.97 14.08
N THR A 46 3.00 9.63 13.13
CA THR A 46 3.14 9.18 11.75
C THR A 46 3.81 7.82 11.62
N ALA A 47 4.87 7.56 12.41
CA ALA A 47 5.61 6.31 12.34
C ALA A 47 4.75 5.09 12.66
N ARG A 48 3.90 5.15 13.69
CA ARG A 48 3.03 4.02 14.05
C ARG A 48 1.97 3.74 12.97
N VAL A 49 1.43 4.79 12.34
CA VAL A 49 0.47 4.65 11.24
C VAL A 49 1.15 4.02 10.01
N LEU A 50 2.38 4.42 9.68
CA LEU A 50 3.15 3.80 8.60
C LEU A 50 3.43 2.30 8.87
N TRP A 51 3.81 1.94 10.10
CA TRP A 51 3.98 0.53 10.47
C TRP A 51 2.69 -0.28 10.39
N ALA A 52 1.55 0.30 10.78
CA ALA A 52 0.25 -0.34 10.58
C ALA A 52 -0.04 -0.57 9.09
N GLY A 53 0.30 0.38 8.23
CA GLY A 53 0.23 0.23 6.77
C GLY A 53 1.07 -0.94 6.25
N VAL A 54 2.31 -1.09 6.74
CA VAL A 54 3.17 -2.24 6.41
C VAL A 54 2.55 -3.56 6.85
N LEU A 55 1.99 -3.62 8.07
CA LEU A 55 1.33 -4.82 8.55
C LEU A 55 0.13 -5.22 7.69
N PHE A 56 -0.66 -4.26 7.21
CA PHE A 56 -1.74 -4.52 6.25
C PHE A 56 -1.21 -5.06 4.91
N TYR A 57 -0.08 -4.56 4.40
CA TYR A 57 0.53 -5.11 3.19
C TYR A 57 1.06 -6.53 3.40
N LEU A 58 1.66 -6.83 4.54
CA LEU A 58 2.09 -8.20 4.87
C LEU A 58 0.88 -9.14 4.97
N ALA A 59 -0.20 -8.70 5.63
CA ALA A 59 -1.45 -9.46 5.67
C ALA A 59 -2.02 -9.70 4.26
N THR A 60 -1.96 -8.70 3.39
CA THR A 60 -2.37 -8.84 1.98
C THR A 60 -1.59 -9.94 1.27
N ILE A 61 -0.26 -9.97 1.41
CA ILE A 61 0.59 -10.98 0.77
C ILE A 61 0.22 -12.38 1.27
N ILE A 62 0.09 -12.55 2.59
CA ILE A 62 -0.28 -13.84 3.20
C ILE A 62 -1.65 -14.30 2.70
N LEU A 63 -2.65 -13.41 2.71
CA LEU A 63 -4.00 -13.72 2.24
C LEU A 63 -4.03 -14.01 0.73
N ALA A 64 -3.25 -13.28 -0.07
CA ALA A 64 -3.19 -13.49 -1.51
C ALA A 64 -2.54 -14.82 -1.89
N LEU A 65 -1.52 -15.26 -1.16
CA LEU A 65 -0.88 -16.57 -1.35
C LEU A 65 -1.77 -17.72 -0.92
N ALA A 66 -2.59 -17.52 0.12
CA ALA A 66 -3.57 -18.51 0.60
C ALA A 66 -4.92 -18.42 -0.12
N ALA A 67 -5.07 -17.54 -1.13
CA ALA A 67 -6.37 -17.20 -1.68
C ALA A 67 -7.00 -18.38 -2.44
N ASP A 68 -8.05 -18.92 -1.82
CA ASP A 68 -8.95 -19.94 -2.37
C ASP A 68 -10.39 -19.50 -2.08
N GLY A 69 -11.03 -18.90 -3.08
CA GLY A 69 -12.41 -18.45 -2.99
C GLY A 69 -12.59 -16.95 -2.64
N PHE A 70 -13.86 -16.53 -2.72
CA PHE A 70 -14.27 -15.11 -2.67
C PHE A 70 -13.73 -14.37 -1.44
N TRP A 71 -13.90 -14.92 -0.24
CA TRP A 71 -13.60 -14.24 1.01
C TRP A 71 -12.11 -13.92 1.18
N LEU A 72 -11.22 -14.83 0.78
CA LEU A 72 -9.79 -14.59 0.87
C LEU A 72 -9.32 -13.51 -0.10
N TYR A 73 -9.82 -13.50 -1.34
CA TYR A 73 -9.58 -12.39 -2.26
C TYR A 73 -10.16 -11.07 -1.74
N TRP A 74 -11.35 -11.10 -1.17
CA TRP A 74 -11.99 -9.91 -0.61
C TRP A 74 -11.15 -9.33 0.54
N PHE A 75 -10.77 -10.14 1.53
CA PHE A 75 -9.93 -9.69 2.64
C PHE A 75 -8.55 -9.24 2.17
N ALA A 76 -7.91 -9.93 1.23
CA ALA A 76 -6.63 -9.54 0.66
C ALA A 76 -6.70 -8.13 0.03
N LEU A 77 -7.76 -7.83 -0.72
CA LEU A 77 -7.89 -6.52 -1.36
C LEU A 77 -8.33 -5.42 -0.41
N VAL A 78 -9.14 -5.72 0.59
CA VAL A 78 -9.48 -4.76 1.65
C VAL A 78 -8.24 -4.38 2.45
N THR A 79 -7.43 -5.36 2.88
CA THR A 79 -6.16 -5.08 3.59
C THR A 79 -5.17 -4.33 2.70
N LEU A 80 -5.12 -4.61 1.41
CA LEU A 80 -4.32 -3.86 0.43
C LEU A 80 -4.74 -2.38 0.39
N GLY A 81 -6.05 -2.11 0.36
CA GLY A 81 -6.59 -0.74 0.37
C GLY A 81 -6.26 0.02 1.65
N LEU A 82 -6.42 -0.62 2.81
CA LEU A 82 -6.05 -0.03 4.11
C LEU A 82 -4.55 0.28 4.19
N GLY A 83 -3.71 -0.66 3.75
CA GLY A 83 -2.26 -0.48 3.69
C GLY A 83 -1.87 0.70 2.80
N TRP A 84 -2.47 0.80 1.62
CA TRP A 84 -2.30 1.94 0.72
C TRP A 84 -2.64 3.26 1.41
N ASN A 85 -3.82 3.36 2.02
CA ASN A 85 -4.26 4.57 2.70
C ASN A 85 -3.25 5.04 3.76
N PHE A 86 -2.84 4.13 4.65
CA PHE A 86 -1.95 4.47 5.76
C PHE A 86 -0.55 4.86 5.29
N LEU A 87 -0.01 4.17 4.27
CA LEU A 87 1.31 4.50 3.72
C LEU A 87 1.28 5.80 2.91
N TYR A 88 0.25 6.00 2.10
CA TYR A 88 0.13 7.21 1.28
C TYR A 88 -0.06 8.47 2.14
N ILE A 89 -1.03 8.47 3.05
CA ILE A 89 -1.30 9.63 3.92
C ILE A 89 -0.17 9.83 4.92
N GLY A 90 0.36 8.74 5.50
CA GLY A 90 1.51 8.81 6.40
C GLY A 90 2.76 9.35 5.73
N GLY A 91 3.04 8.91 4.51
CA GLY A 91 4.16 9.39 3.69
C GLY A 91 4.01 10.87 3.32
N SER A 92 2.84 11.27 2.81
CA SER A 92 2.52 12.68 2.52
C SER A 92 2.65 13.57 3.76
N SER A 93 2.17 13.10 4.92
CA SER A 93 2.31 13.81 6.20
C SER A 93 3.78 13.97 6.61
N LEU A 94 4.62 12.95 6.36
CA LEU A 94 6.05 13.01 6.66
C LEU A 94 6.76 14.05 5.77
N ILE A 95 6.49 14.03 4.48
CA ILE A 95 7.02 15.00 3.50
C ILE A 95 6.62 16.43 3.90
N ALA A 96 5.34 16.65 4.23
CA ALA A 96 4.83 17.96 4.62
C ALA A 96 5.47 18.53 5.90
N ARG A 97 5.98 17.66 6.78
CA ARG A 97 6.70 18.09 8.01
C ARG A 97 8.14 18.47 7.76
N VAL A 98 8.79 17.84 6.77
CA VAL A 98 10.22 18.06 6.48
C VAL A 98 10.41 19.20 5.48
N ALA A 99 9.49 19.37 4.54
CA ALA A 99 9.57 20.42 3.52
C ALA A 99 9.27 21.82 4.11
N GLU A 100 10.05 22.81 3.69
CA GLU A 100 9.79 24.22 4.01
C GLU A 100 8.41 24.65 3.48
N PRO A 101 7.68 25.56 4.17
CA PRO A 101 6.32 25.94 3.79
C PRO A 101 6.18 26.37 2.32
N ILE A 102 7.17 27.06 1.79
CA ILE A 102 7.18 27.58 0.41
C ILE A 102 7.39 26.46 -0.63
N GLU A 103 8.02 25.34 -0.24
CA GLU A 103 8.36 24.22 -1.13
C GLU A 103 7.39 23.03 -1.01
N ARG A 104 6.52 23.02 0.00
CA ARG A 104 5.63 21.88 0.28
C ARG A 104 4.85 21.42 -0.93
N GLY A 105 4.24 22.35 -1.66
CA GLY A 105 3.46 22.02 -2.85
C GLY A 105 4.30 21.36 -3.95
N ARG A 106 5.52 21.86 -4.17
CA ARG A 106 6.44 21.33 -5.17
C ARG A 106 6.94 19.92 -4.80
N VAL A 107 7.35 19.73 -3.56
CA VAL A 107 7.86 18.44 -3.07
C VAL A 107 6.74 17.39 -3.04
N GLN A 108 5.53 17.77 -2.61
CA GLN A 108 4.37 16.89 -2.62
C GLN A 108 3.96 16.53 -4.05
N GLY A 109 3.87 17.49 -4.96
CA GLY A 109 3.57 17.24 -6.36
C GLY A 109 4.59 16.31 -7.04
N PHE A 110 5.87 16.44 -6.70
CA PHE A 110 6.89 15.50 -7.18
C PHE A 110 6.69 14.09 -6.60
N GLY A 111 6.38 13.97 -5.31
CA GLY A 111 6.05 12.69 -4.68
C GLY A 111 4.84 12.00 -5.32
N ASP A 112 3.78 12.76 -5.60
CA ASP A 112 2.58 12.26 -6.27
C ASP A 112 2.87 11.81 -7.71
N LEU A 113 3.70 12.58 -8.44
CA LEU A 113 4.16 12.21 -9.79
C LEU A 113 4.92 10.87 -9.76
N MET A 114 5.87 10.71 -8.83
CA MET A 114 6.63 9.47 -8.68
C MET A 114 5.71 8.29 -8.34
N THR A 115 4.79 8.48 -7.42
CA THR A 115 3.81 7.45 -7.02
C THR A 115 2.94 7.06 -8.19
N THR A 116 2.35 8.02 -8.90
CA THR A 116 1.46 7.77 -10.04
C THR A 116 2.18 7.09 -11.19
N THR A 117 3.41 7.53 -11.49
CA THR A 117 4.24 6.92 -12.53
C THR A 117 4.58 5.46 -12.18
N THR A 118 4.96 5.19 -10.93
CA THR A 118 5.25 3.83 -10.46
C THR A 118 4.01 2.93 -10.56
N VAL A 119 2.85 3.44 -10.14
CA VAL A 119 1.57 2.72 -10.25
C VAL A 119 1.21 2.44 -11.70
N ALA A 120 1.41 3.40 -12.61
CA ALA A 120 1.14 3.22 -14.04
C ALA A 120 2.04 2.13 -14.63
N ILE A 121 3.35 2.17 -14.39
CA ILE A 121 4.30 1.14 -14.85
C ILE A 121 3.92 -0.23 -14.29
N ALA A 122 3.67 -0.32 -12.98
CA ALA A 122 3.26 -1.55 -12.32
C ALA A 122 1.95 -2.11 -12.90
N SER A 123 1.00 -1.25 -13.22
CA SER A 123 -0.28 -1.67 -13.83
C SER A 123 -0.11 -2.21 -15.25
N LEU A 124 0.75 -1.60 -16.06
CA LEU A 124 1.04 -2.06 -17.42
C LEU A 124 1.77 -3.40 -17.42
N THR A 125 2.69 -3.60 -16.48
CA THR A 125 3.49 -4.83 -16.38
C THR A 125 2.75 -5.97 -15.67
N ALA A 126 1.80 -5.66 -14.78
CA ALA A 126 1.08 -6.65 -13.97
C ALA A 126 0.34 -7.70 -14.80
N GLY A 127 -0.28 -7.30 -15.91
CA GLY A 127 -0.96 -8.24 -16.82
C GLY A 127 0.00 -9.22 -17.47
N ALA A 128 1.16 -8.74 -17.94
CA ALA A 128 2.18 -9.57 -18.56
C ALA A 128 2.84 -10.54 -17.56
N VAL A 129 3.14 -10.05 -16.35
CA VAL A 129 3.68 -10.90 -15.28
C VAL A 129 2.68 -11.98 -14.88
N HIS A 130 1.41 -11.62 -14.70
CA HIS A 130 0.37 -12.59 -14.36
C HIS A 130 0.18 -13.66 -15.45
N SER A 131 0.18 -13.27 -16.74
CA SER A 131 -0.04 -14.20 -17.85
C SER A 131 1.14 -15.15 -18.07
N GLN A 132 2.37 -14.74 -17.76
CA GLN A 132 3.60 -15.55 -17.96
C GLN A 132 3.96 -16.38 -16.74
N TYR A 133 3.80 -15.84 -15.54
CA TYR A 133 4.33 -16.42 -14.30
C TYR A 133 3.26 -16.76 -13.26
N GLY A 134 1.99 -16.41 -13.52
CA GLY A 134 0.86 -16.72 -12.65
C GLY A 134 0.74 -15.81 -11.42
N TRP A 135 -0.24 -16.13 -10.59
CA TRP A 135 -0.63 -15.36 -9.41
C TRP A 135 0.39 -15.44 -8.27
N GLU A 136 0.96 -16.61 -8.08
CA GLU A 136 1.93 -16.85 -7.01
C GLU A 136 3.18 -15.98 -7.17
N MET A 137 3.79 -15.99 -8.34
CA MET A 137 4.94 -15.15 -8.65
C MET A 137 4.62 -13.67 -8.51
N MET A 138 3.44 -13.24 -8.96
CA MET A 138 3.00 -11.87 -8.81
C MET A 138 2.88 -11.46 -7.34
N SER A 139 2.36 -12.34 -6.48
CA SER A 139 2.26 -12.10 -5.04
C SER A 139 3.63 -12.05 -4.37
N GLN A 140 4.57 -12.88 -4.82
CA GLN A 140 5.95 -12.87 -4.32
C GLN A 140 6.71 -11.60 -4.72
N VAL A 141 6.55 -11.12 -5.95
CA VAL A 141 7.18 -9.86 -6.42
C VAL A 141 6.72 -8.66 -5.58
N ALA A 142 5.50 -8.69 -5.03
CA ALA A 142 5.00 -7.65 -4.12
C ALA A 142 5.81 -7.54 -2.81
N ILE A 143 6.60 -8.56 -2.43
CA ILE A 143 7.47 -8.53 -1.25
C ILE A 143 8.59 -7.48 -1.42
N LEU A 144 9.09 -7.28 -2.64
CA LEU A 144 10.18 -6.34 -2.90
C LEU A 144 9.86 -4.89 -2.50
N PRO A 145 8.78 -4.27 -3.00
CA PRO A 145 8.44 -2.90 -2.60
C PRO A 145 8.09 -2.80 -1.10
N VAL A 146 7.47 -3.82 -0.52
CA VAL A 146 7.19 -3.85 0.92
C VAL A 146 8.51 -3.90 1.71
N GLY A 147 9.47 -4.70 1.29
CA GLY A 147 10.80 -4.76 1.87
C GLY A 147 11.53 -3.41 1.85
N VAL A 148 11.45 -2.68 0.73
CA VAL A 148 12.02 -1.33 0.63
C VAL A 148 11.38 -0.38 1.65
N VAL A 149 10.06 -0.40 1.79
CA VAL A 149 9.36 0.44 2.78
C VAL A 149 9.76 0.07 4.20
N VAL A 150 9.86 -1.23 4.53
CA VAL A 150 10.31 -1.71 5.84
C VAL A 150 11.72 -1.19 6.14
N LEU A 151 12.66 -1.33 5.21
CA LEU A 151 14.03 -0.85 5.38
C LEU A 151 14.08 0.66 5.58
N ALA A 152 13.30 1.43 4.82
CA ALA A 152 13.20 2.87 4.97
C ALA A 152 12.64 3.27 6.35
N LEU A 153 11.62 2.57 6.87
CA LEU A 153 11.07 2.83 8.19
C LEU A 153 12.03 2.43 9.32
N LEU A 154 12.76 1.34 9.17
CA LEU A 154 13.81 0.95 10.12
C LEU A 154 14.93 1.98 10.16
N TRP A 155 15.40 2.42 9.01
CA TRP A 155 16.40 3.49 8.92
C TRP A 155 15.92 4.78 9.58
N LEU A 156 14.66 5.18 9.32
CA LEU A 156 14.05 6.34 9.95
C LEU A 156 14.01 6.19 11.49
N ALA A 157 13.63 5.00 11.99
CA ALA A 157 13.55 4.74 13.43
C ALA A 157 14.94 4.80 14.11
N ILE A 158 15.98 4.30 13.45
CA ILE A 158 17.35 4.32 13.96
C ILE A 158 17.88 5.77 14.00
N THR A 159 17.68 6.53 12.92
CA THR A 159 18.17 7.93 12.86
C THR A 159 17.44 8.86 13.82
N GLN A 160 16.17 8.62 14.12
CA GLN A 160 15.44 9.39 15.12
C GLN A 160 15.94 9.08 16.56
N ARG A 161 16.26 7.83 16.86
CA ARG A 161 16.83 7.44 18.16
C ARG A 161 18.20 8.07 18.39
N SER A 162 19.08 8.07 17.39
CA SER A 162 20.42 8.69 17.51
C SER A 162 20.35 10.21 17.68
N ARG A 163 19.37 10.91 17.09
CA ARG A 163 19.17 12.35 17.28
C ARG A 163 18.59 12.69 18.66
N GLY A 164 17.72 11.86 19.22
CA GLY A 164 17.17 12.04 20.56
C GLY A 164 18.16 11.73 21.69
N ALA A 165 19.23 11.00 21.40
CA ALA A 165 20.30 10.68 22.36
C ALA A 165 21.38 11.78 22.47
N VAL A 166 21.38 12.79 21.58
CA VAL A 166 22.38 13.86 21.50
C VAL A 166 21.90 15.20 22.09
N THR A 167 20.62 15.29 22.47
CA THR A 167 20.09 16.47 23.19
C THR A 167 20.09 16.18 24.69
N PRO A 168 21.00 16.82 25.48
CA PRO A 168 20.95 16.76 26.94
C PRO A 168 19.72 17.46 27.51
#